data_c2fc31a71318ca42990c7ad8e948f0df
#
_entry.id   c2fc31a71318ca42990c7ad8e948f0df
#
_cell.length_a   1.000
_cell.length_b   1.000
_cell.length_c   1.000
_cell.angle_alpha   90.00
_cell.angle_beta   90.00
_cell.angle_gamma   90.00
#
_symmetry.space_group_name_H-M   'P 1'
#
loop_
_entity.id
_entity.type
_entity.pdbx_description
1 polymer ?
#
loop_
_entity_poly.entity_id
_entity_poly.type
_entity_poly.pdbx_seq_one_letter_code
_entity_poly.pdbx_strand_id
1 'polypeptide(L)'
;MKIIHMTDLHIADKGRAIWDTDTLKNFDLAIKMISQINDVDAIIITGDLSDDGSVWSYKYIDKAFDYLKIPTFICPGNHDNLDSMHSLISNNYIRCESQITLGNWNFILLNSIVFPYITERRRYQPYGLIAEEELKMLREKLCDETKPTVIALHHPAIDPGNWFSKKLLSNDSIFRDTLKDFPCVKMVLYGHFHYNFQLIENGILHSIAPAIGFAYNKDLAKYEIARGEEGFNIIELGNDIVIKSILINNDKE
;
A
#
# COMPACT_ATOMS: atom_id res chain seq x y z
N MET A 1 7.78 -9.71 15.27
CA MET A 1 8.17 -8.59 14.39
C MET A 1 7.00 -7.64 14.25
N LYS A 2 7.24 -6.34 14.31
CA LYS A 2 6.22 -5.30 14.22
C LYS A 2 6.44 -4.47 12.97
N ILE A 3 5.46 -4.42 12.07
CA ILE A 3 5.50 -3.57 10.88
C ILE A 3 4.35 -2.57 10.88
N ILE A 4 4.57 -1.44 10.23
CA ILE A 4 3.51 -0.47 9.91
C ILE A 4 3.11 -0.67 8.45
N HIS A 5 1.82 -0.76 8.19
CA HIS A 5 1.28 -0.76 6.83
C HIS A 5 0.57 0.56 6.56
N MET A 6 1.11 1.31 5.64
CA MET A 6 0.57 2.58 5.14
C MET A 6 0.15 2.43 3.69
N THR A 7 -0.78 3.26 3.23
CA THR A 7 -1.22 3.28 1.83
C THR A 7 -1.87 4.60 1.48
N ASP A 8 -1.93 4.90 0.18
CA ASP A 8 -2.74 6.00 -0.37
C ASP A 8 -2.46 7.34 0.34
N LEU A 9 -1.19 7.78 0.30
CA LEU A 9 -0.75 9.03 0.93
C LEU A 9 -1.29 10.25 0.18
N HIS A 10 -1.40 10.15 -1.16
CA HIS A 10 -1.90 11.19 -2.06
C HIS A 10 -1.31 12.57 -1.80
N ILE A 11 0.01 12.64 -1.64
CA ILE A 11 0.69 13.93 -1.51
C ILE A 11 0.75 14.61 -2.87
N ALA A 12 0.15 15.80 -2.98
CA ALA A 12 0.16 16.60 -4.20
C ALA A 12 1.23 17.71 -4.17
N ASP A 13 1.49 18.30 -5.35
CA ASP A 13 2.45 19.39 -5.50
C ASP A 13 2.19 20.52 -4.50
N LYS A 14 3.22 20.89 -3.77
CA LYS A 14 3.20 21.96 -2.74
C LYS A 14 2.09 21.81 -1.70
N GLY A 15 1.67 20.57 -1.41
CA GLY A 15 0.61 20.31 -0.43
C GLY A 15 -0.79 20.75 -0.85
N ARG A 16 -1.08 20.77 -2.14
CA ARG A 16 -2.43 21.05 -2.66
C ARG A 16 -3.43 20.04 -2.08
N ALA A 17 -4.55 20.55 -1.54
CA ALA A 17 -5.61 19.70 -1.02
C ALA A 17 -6.24 18.81 -2.11
N ILE A 18 -6.62 17.60 -1.76
CA ILE A 18 -7.29 16.62 -2.61
C ILE A 18 -8.67 16.35 -2.02
N TRP A 19 -9.72 16.47 -2.83
CA TRP A 19 -11.13 16.31 -2.38
C TRP A 19 -11.45 17.13 -1.12
N ASP A 20 -10.99 18.40 -1.08
CA ASP A 20 -11.11 19.28 0.10
C ASP A 20 -10.51 18.71 1.39
N THR A 21 -9.55 17.78 1.27
CA THR A 21 -8.80 17.19 2.36
C THR A 21 -7.34 17.62 2.29
N ASP A 22 -6.79 18.05 3.41
CA ASP A 22 -5.36 18.35 3.56
C ASP A 22 -4.60 17.04 3.79
N THR A 23 -4.27 16.37 2.68
CA THR A 23 -3.55 15.09 2.70
C THR A 23 -2.14 15.23 3.26
N LEU A 24 -1.52 16.40 3.09
CA LEU A 24 -0.20 16.69 3.66
C LEU A 24 -0.26 16.73 5.18
N LYS A 25 -1.25 17.41 5.74
CA LYS A 25 -1.48 17.46 7.20
C LYS A 25 -1.71 16.06 7.76
N ASN A 26 -2.53 15.24 7.10
CA ASN A 26 -2.79 13.87 7.51
C ASN A 26 -1.51 13.03 7.51
N PHE A 27 -0.69 13.16 6.46
CA PHE A 27 0.59 12.49 6.36
C PHE A 27 1.55 12.91 7.48
N ASP A 28 1.69 14.21 7.75
CA ASP A 28 2.56 14.73 8.82
C ASP A 28 2.11 14.22 10.19
N LEU A 29 0.80 14.14 10.44
CA LEU A 29 0.24 13.56 11.66
C LEU A 29 0.58 12.07 11.76
N ALA A 30 0.43 11.30 10.68
CA ALA A 30 0.81 9.89 10.65
C ALA A 30 2.30 9.70 10.96
N ILE A 31 3.18 10.46 10.31
CA ILE A 31 4.63 10.43 10.56
C ILE A 31 4.93 10.73 12.03
N LYS A 32 4.29 11.76 12.60
CA LYS A 32 4.44 12.10 14.02
C LYS A 32 3.97 10.97 14.93
N MET A 33 2.82 10.35 14.65
CA MET A 33 2.31 9.23 15.44
C MET A 33 3.23 8.01 15.35
N ILE A 34 3.70 7.67 14.14
CA ILE A 34 4.62 6.55 13.91
C ILE A 34 5.95 6.76 14.62
N SER A 35 6.49 8.00 14.67
CA SER A 35 7.73 8.31 15.39
C SER A 35 7.65 8.05 16.91
N GLN A 36 6.46 7.89 17.45
CA GLN A 36 6.22 7.59 18.87
C GLN A 36 5.99 6.08 19.13
N ILE A 37 5.93 5.27 18.09
CA ILE A 37 5.76 3.82 18.23
C ILE A 37 7.13 3.16 18.38
N ASN A 38 7.33 2.48 19.49
CA ASN A 38 8.59 1.78 19.75
C ASN A 38 8.66 0.44 19.01
N ASP A 39 9.88 0.02 18.70
CA ASP A 39 10.21 -1.30 18.17
C ASP A 39 9.49 -1.62 16.85
N VAL A 40 9.44 -0.64 15.94
CA VAL A 40 8.98 -0.83 14.56
C VAL A 40 10.15 -1.35 13.73
N ASP A 41 10.00 -2.56 13.21
CA ASP A 41 11.04 -3.22 12.40
C ASP A 41 11.06 -2.69 10.95
N ALA A 42 9.90 -2.38 10.38
CA ALA A 42 9.78 -1.83 9.03
C ALA A 42 8.43 -1.14 8.79
N ILE A 43 8.38 -0.36 7.71
CA ILE A 43 7.15 0.19 7.14
C ILE A 43 6.97 -0.38 5.74
N ILE A 44 5.75 -0.81 5.41
CA ILE A 44 5.35 -1.21 4.06
C ILE A 44 4.33 -0.20 3.55
N ILE A 45 4.56 0.36 2.36
CA ILE A 45 3.63 1.30 1.71
C ILE A 45 3.09 0.67 0.43
N THR A 46 1.79 0.47 0.37
CA THR A 46 1.12 -0.18 -0.76
C THR A 46 0.58 0.81 -1.79
N GLY A 47 1.41 1.76 -2.21
CA GLY A 47 1.18 2.62 -3.37
C GLY A 47 0.44 3.93 -3.11
N ASP A 48 0.25 4.67 -4.19
CA ASP A 48 -0.33 6.01 -4.24
C ASP A 48 0.34 6.99 -3.26
N LEU A 49 1.69 7.04 -3.36
CA LEU A 49 2.49 7.97 -2.58
C LEU A 49 2.18 9.41 -2.98
N SER A 50 2.18 9.65 -4.29
CA SER A 50 1.87 10.95 -4.88
C SER A 50 0.50 10.94 -5.55
N ASP A 51 -0.28 12.00 -5.43
CA ASP A 51 -1.55 12.16 -6.14
C ASP A 51 -1.35 12.53 -7.62
N ASP A 52 -0.31 13.30 -7.93
CA ASP A 52 -0.07 13.89 -9.24
C ASP A 52 1.29 13.52 -9.87
N GLY A 53 2.06 12.66 -9.22
CA GLY A 53 3.39 12.25 -9.67
C GLY A 53 4.42 13.37 -9.65
N SER A 54 4.22 14.42 -8.85
CA SER A 54 5.08 15.60 -8.84
C SER A 54 6.43 15.33 -8.17
N VAL A 55 7.46 16.02 -8.66
CA VAL A 55 8.81 16.02 -8.05
C VAL A 55 8.77 16.48 -6.59
N TRP A 56 7.90 17.45 -6.29
CA TRP A 56 7.78 17.99 -4.95
C TRP A 56 7.26 16.94 -3.96
N SER A 57 6.21 16.19 -4.34
CA SER A 57 5.62 15.18 -3.47
C SER A 57 6.61 14.08 -3.08
N TYR A 58 7.34 13.52 -4.04
CA TYR A 58 8.32 12.48 -3.76
C TYR A 58 9.48 12.97 -2.90
N LYS A 59 9.98 14.19 -3.14
CA LYS A 59 11.03 14.78 -2.29
C LYS A 59 10.54 15.03 -0.87
N TYR A 60 9.28 15.42 -0.71
CA TYR A 60 8.70 15.61 0.63
C TYR A 60 8.61 14.29 1.38
N ILE A 61 8.10 13.25 0.72
CA ILE A 61 8.00 11.90 1.26
C ILE A 61 9.39 11.35 1.62
N ASP A 62 10.37 11.45 0.70
CA ASP A 62 11.74 10.99 0.92
C ASP A 62 12.35 11.61 2.20
N LYS A 63 12.15 12.91 2.40
CA LYS A 63 12.61 13.63 3.59
C LYS A 63 11.92 13.18 4.89
N ALA A 64 10.62 12.85 4.81
CA ALA A 64 9.87 12.40 5.99
C ALA A 64 10.37 11.03 6.48
N PHE A 65 10.69 10.11 5.56
CA PHE A 65 11.24 8.81 5.92
C PHE A 65 12.73 8.87 6.33
N ASP A 66 13.50 9.83 5.81
CA ASP A 66 14.82 10.12 6.35
C ASP A 66 14.77 10.61 7.81
N TYR A 67 13.72 11.36 8.18
CA TYR A 67 13.47 11.75 9.57
C TYR A 67 13.09 10.55 10.46
N LEU A 68 12.21 9.65 10.00
CA LEU A 68 11.77 8.47 10.77
C LEU A 68 12.88 7.46 11.02
N LYS A 69 13.80 7.29 10.07
CA LYS A 69 14.90 6.32 10.09
C LYS A 69 14.46 4.86 10.29
N ILE A 70 13.26 4.53 9.86
CA ILE A 70 12.71 3.17 9.87
C ILE A 70 12.82 2.61 8.45
N PRO A 71 13.37 1.39 8.26
CA PRO A 71 13.39 0.74 6.95
C PRO A 71 11.99 0.71 6.33
N THR A 72 11.84 1.32 5.16
CA THR A 72 10.55 1.47 4.48
C THR A 72 10.62 0.91 3.08
N PHE A 73 9.65 0.07 2.72
CA PHE A 73 9.59 -0.59 1.43
C PHE A 73 8.27 -0.26 0.76
N ILE A 74 8.33 0.06 -0.54
CA ILE A 74 7.19 0.57 -1.28
C ILE A 74 6.93 -0.23 -2.55
N CYS A 75 5.68 -0.48 -2.86
CA CYS A 75 5.21 -0.79 -4.20
C CYS A 75 4.45 0.41 -4.77
N PRO A 76 4.39 0.57 -6.09
CA PRO A 76 3.72 1.71 -6.71
C PRO A 76 2.21 1.55 -6.73
N GLY A 77 1.48 2.68 -6.73
CA GLY A 77 0.05 2.78 -6.99
C GLY A 77 -0.27 3.45 -8.32
N ASN A 78 -1.54 3.50 -8.70
CA ASN A 78 -1.93 4.00 -10.03
C ASN A 78 -1.79 5.53 -10.20
N HIS A 79 -1.66 6.28 -9.11
CA HIS A 79 -1.34 7.71 -9.15
C HIS A 79 0.16 7.99 -9.24
N ASP A 80 1.01 7.01 -8.94
CA ASP A 80 2.44 7.19 -8.92
C ASP A 80 3.06 7.32 -10.31
N ASN A 81 4.09 8.15 -10.40
CA ASN A 81 4.98 8.23 -11.55
C ASN A 81 6.24 7.43 -11.25
N LEU A 82 6.39 6.25 -11.86
CA LEU A 82 7.49 5.34 -11.56
C LEU A 82 8.87 5.96 -11.78
N ASP A 83 9.08 6.68 -12.90
CA ASP A 83 10.38 7.29 -13.21
C ASP A 83 10.74 8.32 -12.14
N SER A 84 9.79 9.17 -11.76
CA SER A 84 9.98 10.15 -10.69
C SER A 84 10.17 9.48 -9.33
N MET A 85 9.37 8.47 -9.00
CA MET A 85 9.49 7.73 -7.76
C MET A 85 10.86 7.09 -7.61
N HIS A 86 11.32 6.34 -8.62
CA HIS A 86 12.62 5.67 -8.59
C HIS A 86 13.80 6.63 -8.57
N SER A 87 13.69 7.80 -9.23
CA SER A 87 14.80 8.76 -9.32
C SER A 87 14.88 9.73 -8.13
N LEU A 88 13.78 9.98 -7.44
CA LEU A 88 13.67 11.02 -6.41
C LEU A 88 13.61 10.45 -4.99
N ILE A 89 13.22 9.21 -4.83
CA ILE A 89 13.30 8.48 -3.57
C ILE A 89 14.70 7.89 -3.48
N SER A 90 15.58 8.51 -2.70
CA SER A 90 17.03 8.24 -2.71
C SER A 90 17.68 8.12 -1.35
N ASN A 91 16.94 8.30 -0.25
CA ASN A 91 17.52 8.15 1.08
C ASN A 91 17.77 6.66 1.43
N ASN A 92 18.46 6.43 2.54
CA ASN A 92 18.85 5.07 2.94
C ASN A 92 17.68 4.26 3.55
N TYR A 93 16.54 4.88 3.83
CA TYR A 93 15.45 4.27 4.60
C TYR A 93 14.25 3.87 3.77
N ILE A 94 13.99 4.52 2.64
CA ILE A 94 12.87 4.18 1.75
C ILE A 94 13.37 3.56 0.43
N ARG A 95 12.81 2.43 0.02
CA ARG A 95 13.31 1.63 -1.11
C ARG A 95 12.20 0.96 -1.91
N CYS A 96 12.45 0.82 -3.21
CA CYS A 96 11.58 0.09 -4.15
C CYS A 96 12.18 -1.31 -4.43
N GLU A 97 12.21 -2.17 -3.46
CA GLU A 97 12.74 -3.53 -3.61
C GLU A 97 11.60 -4.54 -3.83
N SER A 98 11.74 -5.43 -4.81
CA SER A 98 10.71 -6.43 -5.10
C SER A 98 10.72 -7.62 -4.13
N GLN A 99 11.75 -7.77 -3.30
CA GLN A 99 11.82 -8.79 -2.26
C GLN A 99 12.79 -8.38 -1.15
N ILE A 100 12.35 -8.59 0.08
CA ILE A 100 13.17 -8.38 1.27
C ILE A 100 12.93 -9.51 2.28
N THR A 101 13.92 -9.79 3.11
CA THR A 101 13.78 -10.69 4.26
C THR A 101 14.05 -9.92 5.53
N LEU A 102 13.10 -9.96 6.47
CA LEU A 102 13.21 -9.36 7.79
C LEU A 102 13.02 -10.46 8.84
N GLY A 103 14.05 -10.77 9.58
CA GLY A 103 14.03 -11.89 10.53
C GLY A 103 13.62 -13.21 9.84
N ASN A 104 12.54 -13.83 10.33
CA ASN A 104 12.02 -15.07 9.78
C ASN A 104 10.91 -14.87 8.73
N TRP A 105 10.61 -13.63 8.32
CA TRP A 105 9.57 -13.33 7.35
C TRP A 105 10.18 -12.87 6.03
N ASN A 106 9.57 -13.32 4.94
CA ASN A 106 9.84 -12.85 3.59
C ASN A 106 8.74 -11.90 3.14
N PHE A 107 9.11 -10.85 2.38
CA PHE A 107 8.16 -9.89 1.79
C PHE A 107 8.43 -9.81 0.30
N ILE A 108 7.37 -9.91 -0.50
CA ILE A 108 7.44 -9.74 -1.96
C ILE A 108 6.52 -8.58 -2.32
N LEU A 109 7.10 -7.54 -2.93
CA LEU A 109 6.38 -6.35 -3.35
C LEU A 109 6.19 -6.39 -4.88
N LEU A 110 4.94 -6.30 -5.32
CA LEU A 110 4.55 -6.44 -6.72
C LEU A 110 4.11 -5.11 -7.31
N ASN A 111 4.36 -4.96 -8.60
CA ASN A 111 3.78 -3.89 -9.39
C ASN A 111 2.45 -4.35 -10.01
N SER A 112 1.37 -3.67 -9.68
CA SER A 112 0.04 -3.91 -10.22
C SER A 112 -0.49 -2.77 -11.09
N ILE A 113 0.41 -1.88 -11.57
CA ILE A 113 0.01 -0.76 -12.42
C ILE A 113 -0.09 -1.20 -13.87
N VAL A 114 -1.20 -0.87 -14.51
CA VAL A 114 -1.36 -1.00 -15.96
C VAL A 114 -0.77 0.25 -16.62
N PHE A 115 0.26 0.08 -17.43
CA PHE A 115 0.74 1.16 -18.30
C PHE A 115 -0.07 1.19 -19.59
N PRO A 116 -0.85 2.24 -19.86
CA PRO A 116 -1.20 2.54 -21.23
C PRO A 116 0.06 3.09 -21.91
N TYR A 117 0.70 2.27 -22.71
CA TYR A 117 1.90 2.63 -23.46
C TYR A 117 1.71 3.80 -24.43
N ILE A 118 0.51 4.31 -24.63
CA ILE A 118 0.26 5.33 -25.65
C ILE A 118 -0.91 6.21 -25.22
N THR A 119 -0.67 7.33 -24.59
CA THR A 119 -1.36 8.59 -24.84
C THR A 119 -0.72 9.72 -24.02
N GLU A 120 -0.59 10.91 -24.58
CA GLU A 120 -0.15 12.18 -23.96
C GLU A 120 -1.04 12.63 -22.78
N ARG A 121 -2.10 11.89 -22.44
CA ARG A 121 -2.94 12.08 -21.27
C ARG A 121 -2.81 10.85 -20.38
N ARG A 122 -1.99 10.96 -19.36
CA ARG A 122 -1.95 10.01 -18.24
C ARG A 122 -3.33 9.99 -17.58
N ARG A 123 -4.19 9.09 -18.02
CA ARG A 123 -5.41 8.78 -17.28
C ARG A 123 -5.07 7.68 -16.30
N TYR A 124 -5.18 7.98 -15.02
CA TYR A 124 -5.12 6.99 -13.97
C TYR A 124 -6.10 5.87 -14.28
N GLN A 125 -5.61 4.65 -14.38
CA GLN A 125 -6.50 3.50 -14.53
C GLN A 125 -6.93 3.06 -13.13
N PRO A 126 -8.24 2.98 -12.87
CA PRO A 126 -8.73 2.64 -11.53
C PRO A 126 -8.73 1.13 -11.25
N TYR A 127 -8.13 0.32 -12.10
CA TYR A 127 -7.99 -1.11 -11.96
C TYR A 127 -6.54 -1.51 -12.19
N GLY A 128 -6.10 -2.55 -11.51
CA GLY A 128 -4.76 -3.09 -11.65
C GLY A 128 -4.68 -4.28 -12.59
N LEU A 129 -3.46 -4.62 -12.95
CA LEU A 129 -3.11 -5.87 -13.63
C LEU A 129 -1.72 -6.28 -13.14
N ILE A 130 -1.55 -7.52 -12.72
CA ILE A 130 -0.21 -8.09 -12.56
C ILE A 130 0.21 -8.66 -13.91
N ALA A 131 1.28 -8.12 -14.49
CA ALA A 131 1.83 -8.60 -15.76
C ALA A 131 2.28 -10.07 -15.65
N GLU A 132 2.32 -10.78 -16.77
CA GLU A 132 2.72 -12.20 -16.77
C GLU A 132 4.17 -12.39 -16.28
N GLU A 133 5.05 -11.46 -16.60
CA GLU A 133 6.43 -11.43 -16.10
C GLU A 133 6.50 -11.29 -14.59
N GLU A 134 5.62 -10.47 -14.02
CA GLU A 134 5.51 -10.25 -12.57
C GLU A 134 4.95 -11.51 -11.88
N LEU A 135 3.94 -12.15 -12.46
CA LEU A 135 3.42 -13.45 -11.98
C LEU A 135 4.47 -14.55 -12.05
N LYS A 136 5.26 -14.59 -13.12
CA LYS A 136 6.36 -15.53 -13.27
C LYS A 136 7.42 -15.30 -12.19
N MET A 137 7.86 -14.07 -12.01
CA MET A 137 8.81 -13.69 -10.95
C MET A 137 8.28 -14.07 -9.56
N LEU A 138 6.99 -13.86 -9.29
CA LEU A 138 6.35 -14.25 -8.04
C LEU A 138 6.45 -15.77 -7.80
N ARG A 139 6.10 -16.59 -8.80
CA ARG A 139 6.22 -18.06 -8.71
C ARG A 139 7.65 -18.52 -8.46
N GLU A 140 8.62 -17.92 -9.17
CA GLU A 140 10.05 -18.24 -9.00
C GLU A 140 10.52 -17.91 -7.57
N LYS A 141 10.10 -16.77 -7.01
CA LYS A 141 10.46 -16.37 -5.65
C LYS A 141 9.79 -17.23 -4.56
N LEU A 142 8.63 -17.80 -4.84
CA LEU A 142 7.88 -18.62 -3.88
C LEU A 142 8.22 -20.11 -3.99
N CYS A 143 8.80 -20.58 -5.09
CA CYS A 143 9.00 -22.01 -5.39
C CYS A 143 9.78 -22.77 -4.30
N ASP A 144 10.86 -22.18 -3.81
CA ASP A 144 11.71 -22.78 -2.79
C ASP A 144 11.62 -22.03 -1.43
N GLU A 145 10.62 -21.15 -1.27
CA GLU A 145 10.49 -20.34 -0.06
C GLU A 145 9.81 -21.14 1.06
N THR A 146 10.50 -21.25 2.17
CA THR A 146 10.01 -21.93 3.38
C THR A 146 9.60 -20.98 4.50
N LYS A 147 10.04 -19.73 4.42
CA LYS A 147 9.66 -18.71 5.42
C LYS A 147 8.23 -18.23 5.18
N PRO A 148 7.49 -17.92 6.25
CA PRO A 148 6.22 -17.26 6.09
C PRO A 148 6.39 -15.96 5.31
N THR A 149 5.54 -15.78 4.29
CA THR A 149 5.67 -14.71 3.29
C THR A 149 4.48 -13.77 3.33
N VAL A 150 4.77 -12.48 3.31
CA VAL A 150 3.81 -11.39 3.08
C VAL A 150 3.99 -10.88 1.65
N ILE A 151 2.90 -10.79 0.90
CA ILE A 151 2.89 -10.14 -0.42
C ILE A 151 2.27 -8.75 -0.26
N ALA A 152 2.81 -7.75 -0.95
CA ALA A 152 2.28 -6.40 -0.95
C ALA A 152 2.10 -5.90 -2.39
N LEU A 153 0.95 -5.32 -2.69
CA LEU A 153 0.64 -4.65 -3.96
C LEU A 153 -0.45 -3.62 -3.75
N HIS A 154 -0.63 -2.72 -4.72
CA HIS A 154 -1.60 -1.64 -4.54
C HIS A 154 -3.06 -2.09 -4.75
N HIS A 155 -3.37 -2.71 -5.90
CA HIS A 155 -4.75 -3.04 -6.26
C HIS A 155 -5.21 -4.33 -5.59
N PRO A 156 -6.37 -4.33 -4.89
CA PRO A 156 -6.90 -5.53 -4.24
C PRO A 156 -7.30 -6.62 -5.23
N ALA A 157 -7.05 -7.87 -4.82
CA ALA A 157 -7.51 -9.08 -5.52
C ALA A 157 -8.73 -9.72 -4.84
N ILE A 158 -9.24 -9.12 -3.76
CA ILE A 158 -10.40 -9.61 -3.00
C ILE A 158 -11.60 -8.69 -3.20
N ASP A 159 -12.76 -9.28 -3.43
CA ASP A 159 -14.00 -8.53 -3.63
C ASP A 159 -14.60 -8.13 -2.27
N PRO A 160 -14.74 -6.83 -1.97
CA PRO A 160 -15.36 -6.37 -0.74
C PRO A 160 -16.90 -6.48 -0.75
N GLY A 161 -17.50 -6.92 -1.86
CA GLY A 161 -18.95 -7.05 -2.00
C GLY A 161 -19.73 -5.73 -2.05
N ASN A 162 -19.06 -4.64 -2.45
CA ASN A 162 -19.66 -3.32 -2.53
C ASN A 162 -19.32 -2.60 -3.84
N TRP A 163 -19.57 -1.29 -3.93
CA TRP A 163 -19.32 -0.50 -5.13
C TRP A 163 -17.87 -0.56 -5.64
N PHE A 164 -16.89 -0.79 -4.74
CA PHE A 164 -15.47 -0.86 -5.07
C PHE A 164 -15.06 -2.16 -5.80
N SER A 165 -15.94 -3.18 -5.87
CA SER A 165 -15.71 -4.41 -6.65
C SER A 165 -15.35 -4.15 -8.13
N LYS A 166 -15.62 -2.95 -8.64
CA LYS A 166 -15.26 -2.53 -10.01
C LYS A 166 -13.80 -2.11 -10.17
N LYS A 167 -13.06 -2.06 -9.07
CA LYS A 167 -11.71 -1.49 -9.00
C LYS A 167 -10.65 -2.51 -8.56
N LEU A 168 -11.00 -3.76 -8.69
CA LEU A 168 -10.13 -4.88 -8.40
C LEU A 168 -9.00 -5.01 -9.42
N LEU A 169 -8.05 -5.83 -9.07
CA LEU A 169 -7.07 -6.36 -9.99
C LEU A 169 -7.80 -7.11 -11.14
N SER A 170 -7.51 -6.77 -12.40
CA SER A 170 -8.22 -7.34 -13.56
C SER A 170 -8.04 -8.85 -13.72
N ASN A 171 -6.91 -9.38 -13.23
CA ASN A 171 -6.59 -10.79 -13.19
C ASN A 171 -6.52 -11.34 -11.76
N ASP A 172 -7.42 -10.85 -10.90
CA ASP A 172 -7.52 -11.21 -9.48
C ASP A 172 -7.62 -12.72 -9.25
N SER A 173 -8.42 -13.42 -10.04
CA SER A 173 -8.59 -14.88 -9.95
C SER A 173 -7.29 -15.62 -10.25
N ILE A 174 -6.55 -15.22 -11.30
CA ILE A 174 -5.26 -15.83 -11.66
C ILE A 174 -4.24 -15.61 -10.54
N PHE A 175 -4.20 -14.42 -9.98
CA PHE A 175 -3.31 -14.11 -8.85
C PHE A 175 -3.67 -14.96 -7.62
N ARG A 176 -4.94 -14.98 -7.19
CA ARG A 176 -5.39 -15.76 -6.04
C ARG A 176 -5.19 -17.27 -6.24
N ASP A 177 -5.44 -17.78 -7.45
CA ASP A 177 -5.19 -19.18 -7.77
C ASP A 177 -3.69 -19.51 -7.72
N THR A 178 -2.83 -18.61 -8.19
CA THR A 178 -1.37 -18.76 -8.06
C THR A 178 -0.95 -18.90 -6.58
N LEU A 179 -1.53 -18.12 -5.67
CA LEU A 179 -1.14 -18.15 -4.26
C LEU A 179 -1.50 -19.46 -3.55
N LYS A 180 -2.54 -20.17 -3.99
CA LYS A 180 -2.98 -21.45 -3.39
C LYS A 180 -1.90 -22.54 -3.42
N ASP A 181 -1.00 -22.46 -4.40
CA ASP A 181 0.08 -23.44 -4.57
C ASP A 181 1.25 -23.22 -3.60
N PHE A 182 1.26 -22.11 -2.85
CA PHE A 182 2.37 -21.70 -2.00
C PHE A 182 1.95 -21.55 -0.54
N PRO A 183 2.02 -22.61 0.28
CA PRO A 183 1.60 -22.56 1.70
C PRO A 183 2.46 -21.63 2.57
N CYS A 184 3.62 -21.17 2.09
CA CYS A 184 4.43 -20.15 2.75
C CYS A 184 3.74 -18.77 2.75
N VAL A 185 2.84 -18.47 1.81
CA VAL A 185 2.10 -17.20 1.79
C VAL A 185 1.08 -17.16 2.93
N LYS A 186 1.23 -16.19 3.82
CA LYS A 186 0.37 -16.03 5.00
C LYS A 186 -0.50 -14.78 4.93
N MET A 187 -0.03 -13.75 4.21
CA MET A 187 -0.71 -12.47 4.17
C MET A 187 -0.51 -11.76 2.85
N VAL A 188 -1.54 -11.00 2.42
CA VAL A 188 -1.44 -10.06 1.31
C VAL A 188 -1.91 -8.69 1.78
N LEU A 189 -1.10 -7.67 1.54
CA LEU A 189 -1.34 -6.27 1.86
C LEU A 189 -1.74 -5.49 0.61
N TYR A 190 -2.76 -4.65 0.74
CA TYR A 190 -3.30 -3.84 -0.34
C TYR A 190 -3.58 -2.39 0.10
N GLY A 191 -3.74 -1.51 -0.90
CA GLY A 191 -4.28 -0.16 -0.77
C GLY A 191 -5.53 0.06 -1.61
N HIS A 192 -5.61 1.24 -2.27
CA HIS A 192 -6.53 1.59 -3.34
C HIS A 192 -8.00 1.85 -2.95
N PHE A 193 -8.53 1.14 -1.97
CA PHE A 193 -9.94 1.29 -1.58
C PHE A 193 -10.16 2.40 -0.56
N HIS A 194 -9.09 2.89 0.06
CA HIS A 194 -9.11 3.96 1.05
C HIS A 194 -10.00 3.69 2.27
N TYR A 195 -10.22 2.42 2.63
CA TYR A 195 -10.88 2.02 3.87
C TYR A 195 -10.34 0.69 4.39
N ASN A 196 -10.44 0.48 5.68
CA ASN A 196 -9.98 -0.76 6.29
C ASN A 196 -10.89 -1.94 5.93
N PHE A 197 -10.27 -3.03 5.42
CA PHE A 197 -10.98 -4.26 5.11
C PHE A 197 -10.07 -5.47 5.30
N GLN A 198 -10.60 -6.55 5.85
CA GLN A 198 -9.87 -7.80 6.06
C GLN A 198 -10.74 -8.99 5.68
N LEU A 199 -10.13 -10.00 5.08
CA LEU A 199 -10.77 -11.25 4.69
C LEU A 199 -9.73 -12.38 4.76
N ILE A 200 -10.14 -13.56 5.23
CA ILE A 200 -9.34 -14.78 5.11
C ILE A 200 -9.91 -15.61 3.99
N GLU A 201 -9.09 -15.88 2.98
CA GLU A 201 -9.41 -16.76 1.87
C GLU A 201 -8.32 -17.82 1.71
N ASN A 202 -8.68 -19.11 1.66
CA ASN A 202 -7.75 -20.23 1.53
C ASN A 202 -6.60 -20.23 2.58
N GLY A 203 -6.85 -19.74 3.79
CA GLY A 203 -5.86 -19.66 4.86
C GLY A 203 -4.88 -18.48 4.73
N ILE A 204 -5.06 -17.61 3.73
CA ILE A 204 -4.29 -16.38 3.54
C ILE A 204 -5.10 -15.20 4.08
N LEU A 205 -4.47 -14.37 4.91
CA LEU A 205 -5.08 -13.14 5.41
C LEU A 205 -4.87 -12.02 4.39
N HIS A 206 -5.94 -11.52 3.81
CA HIS A 206 -5.94 -10.35 2.94
C HIS A 206 -6.29 -9.11 3.76
N SER A 207 -5.51 -8.04 3.64
CA SER A 207 -5.71 -6.81 4.42
C SER A 207 -5.52 -5.57 3.56
N ILE A 208 -6.50 -4.69 3.59
CA ILE A 208 -6.43 -3.33 3.07
C ILE A 208 -6.31 -2.39 4.27
N ALA A 209 -5.34 -1.50 4.28
CA ALA A 209 -5.21 -0.50 5.34
C ALA A 209 -6.13 0.69 5.10
N PRO A 210 -6.49 1.45 6.14
CA PRO A 210 -7.03 2.80 5.96
C PRO A 210 -6.03 3.66 5.17
N ALA A 211 -6.53 4.52 4.30
CA ALA A 211 -5.68 5.47 3.59
C ALA A 211 -5.15 6.56 4.53
N ILE A 212 -3.94 7.03 4.27
CA ILE A 212 -3.40 8.19 4.99
C ILE A 212 -4.00 9.49 4.47
N GLY A 213 -4.11 9.63 3.14
CA GLY A 213 -4.54 10.88 2.51
C GLY A 213 -5.99 11.23 2.81
N PHE A 214 -6.89 10.37 2.41
CA PHE A 214 -8.33 10.50 2.63
C PHE A 214 -9.04 9.15 2.52
N ALA A 215 -10.10 8.96 3.28
CA ALA A 215 -10.90 7.73 3.27
C ALA A 215 -12.19 7.90 2.45
N TYR A 216 -12.69 6.79 1.88
CA TYR A 216 -13.99 6.74 1.23
C TYR A 216 -15.06 6.10 2.10
N ASN A 217 -16.28 6.59 1.98
CA ASN A 217 -17.45 5.95 2.58
C ASN A 217 -17.79 4.67 1.78
N LYS A 218 -17.46 3.51 2.35
CA LYS A 218 -17.63 2.19 1.73
C LYS A 218 -19.10 1.78 1.51
N ASP A 219 -20.03 2.41 2.23
CA ASP A 219 -21.45 2.05 2.23
C ASP A 219 -22.25 2.79 1.13
N LEU A 220 -21.59 3.69 0.40
CA LEU A 220 -22.20 4.46 -0.69
C LEU A 220 -21.72 3.99 -2.05
N ALA A 221 -22.64 3.97 -3.03
CA ALA A 221 -22.32 3.62 -4.42
C ALA A 221 -21.75 4.83 -5.22
N LYS A 222 -20.90 5.63 -4.59
CA LYS A 222 -20.25 6.82 -5.17
C LYS A 222 -19.00 7.16 -4.38
N TYR A 223 -18.11 7.98 -4.95
CA TYR A 223 -17.04 8.59 -4.20
C TYR A 223 -17.58 9.64 -3.24
N GLU A 224 -17.41 9.42 -1.96
CA GLU A 224 -17.70 10.36 -0.89
C GLU A 224 -16.66 10.19 0.22
N ILE A 225 -16.09 11.30 0.69
CA ILE A 225 -15.05 11.29 1.71
C ILE A 225 -15.66 10.94 3.08
N ALA A 226 -15.07 9.95 3.74
CA ALA A 226 -15.37 9.55 5.11
C ALA A 226 -14.33 10.17 6.05
N ARG A 227 -14.59 11.38 6.52
CA ARG A 227 -13.64 12.12 7.39
C ARG A 227 -13.46 11.43 8.73
N GLY A 228 -12.20 11.33 9.17
CA GLY A 228 -11.83 10.69 10.44
C GLY A 228 -11.66 9.17 10.34
N GLU A 229 -11.72 8.61 9.14
CA GLU A 229 -11.45 7.20 8.84
C GLU A 229 -10.00 7.01 8.27
N GLU A 230 -9.25 8.10 8.14
CA GLU A 230 -7.86 8.07 7.68
C GLU A 230 -6.96 7.41 8.74
N GLY A 231 -5.94 6.64 8.29
CA GLY A 231 -5.10 5.92 9.26
C GLY A 231 -4.08 4.98 8.63
N PHE A 232 -3.57 4.09 9.47
CA PHE A 232 -2.62 3.05 9.10
C PHE A 232 -2.82 1.80 9.96
N ASN A 233 -2.23 0.67 9.57
CA ASN A 233 -2.24 -0.53 10.37
C ASN A 233 -0.89 -0.77 11.06
N ILE A 234 -0.92 -1.20 12.31
CA ILE A 234 0.19 -1.86 13.00
C ILE A 234 -0.05 -3.36 12.87
N ILE A 235 0.95 -4.09 12.39
CA ILE A 235 0.86 -5.53 12.17
C ILE A 235 1.97 -6.20 12.98
N GLU A 236 1.58 -7.10 13.87
CA GLU A 236 2.50 -7.96 14.61
C GLU A 236 2.55 -9.33 13.94
N LEU A 237 3.73 -9.69 13.45
CA LEU A 237 4.01 -10.95 12.76
C LEU A 237 4.73 -11.89 13.72
N GLY A 238 4.03 -12.92 14.16
CA GLY A 238 4.50 -13.95 15.08
C GLY A 238 3.97 -15.33 14.68
N ASN A 239 3.62 -16.18 15.64
CA ASN A 239 2.89 -17.42 15.38
C ASN A 239 1.49 -17.11 14.84
N ASP A 240 0.89 -16.04 15.37
CA ASP A 240 -0.34 -15.47 14.87
C ASP A 240 -0.03 -14.09 14.25
N ILE A 241 -0.87 -13.67 13.29
CA ILE A 241 -0.82 -12.33 12.71
C ILE A 241 -1.88 -11.49 13.41
N VAL A 242 -1.46 -10.37 14.03
CA VAL A 242 -2.37 -9.44 14.70
C VAL A 242 -2.32 -8.10 13.98
N ILE A 243 -3.48 -7.56 13.60
CA ILE A 243 -3.61 -6.25 12.96
C ILE A 243 -4.38 -5.32 13.88
N LYS A 244 -3.82 -4.14 14.10
CA LYS A 244 -4.45 -3.03 14.80
C LYS A 244 -4.49 -1.81 13.91
N SER A 245 -5.67 -1.36 13.53
CA SER A 245 -5.85 -0.10 12.80
C SER A 245 -5.77 1.09 13.75
N ILE A 246 -5.01 2.09 13.36
CA ILE A 246 -4.83 3.36 14.06
C ILE A 246 -5.38 4.45 13.17
N LEU A 247 -6.40 5.15 13.63
CA LEU A 247 -6.94 6.30 12.92
C LEU A 247 -6.15 7.56 13.30
N ILE A 248 -5.93 8.39 12.31
CA ILE A 248 -5.33 9.72 12.49
C ILE A 248 -6.46 10.59 13.03
N ASN A 249 -6.59 10.66 14.35
CA ASN A 249 -7.59 11.50 14.97
C ASN A 249 -7.30 12.96 14.62
N ASN A 250 -8.08 13.46 13.70
CA ASN A 250 -8.35 14.87 13.70
C ASN A 250 -9.22 15.10 14.94
N ASP A 251 -8.68 15.80 15.94
CA ASP A 251 -9.43 16.19 17.13
C ASP A 251 -10.81 16.64 16.68
N LYS A 252 -11.83 16.00 17.25
CA LYS A 252 -13.19 16.47 17.10
C LYS A 252 -13.22 17.81 17.83
N GLU A 253 -12.93 18.89 17.09
CA GLU A 253 -13.34 20.22 17.50
C GLU A 253 -14.87 20.38 17.36
#